data_ea89858c2bc2b74adc4006a41dadb9de
#
_entry.id   ea89858c2bc2b74adc4006a41dadb9de
#
_cell.length_a   1.000
_cell.length_b   1.000
_cell.length_c   1.000
_cell.angle_alpha   90.00
_cell.angle_beta   90.00
_cell.angle_gamma   90.00
#
_symmetry.space_group_name_H-M   'P 1'
#
loop_
_entity.id
_entity.type
_entity.pdbx_description
1 polymer ?
#
loop_
_entity_poly.entity_id
_entity_poly.type
_entity_poly.pdbx_seq_one_letter_code
_entity_poly.pdbx_strand_id
1 'polypeptide(L)'
;MAIAGLAQEPGKSKDSMTPSAPHERLTVFEGTWEHADSAIPAGGARQPAARETCEWLTGGRRHMICRSRHQKPEGVNRERMHILSYRAEDSTYVVYFAFPGGDNLLYHGRVEGDRWIMDMQPSPLLPKNKRFREIITPTENGLRFVEEVSTNGGPWRVSEDYRMRRVK
;
A
#
# COMPACT_ATOMS: atom_id res chain seq x y z
N MET A 1 -44.42 -6.28 -40.35
CA MET A 1 -43.71 -5.77 -39.16
C MET A 1 -42.28 -6.24 -39.24
N ALA A 2 -41.34 -5.35 -39.52
CA ALA A 2 -39.94 -5.66 -39.60
C ALA A 2 -39.30 -5.24 -38.29
N ILE A 3 -38.65 -6.19 -37.61
CA ILE A 3 -37.90 -5.94 -36.39
C ILE A 3 -36.49 -5.48 -36.80
N ALA A 4 -36.18 -4.22 -36.61
CA ALA A 4 -34.81 -3.70 -36.84
C ALA A 4 -33.89 -4.25 -35.73
N GLY A 5 -32.96 -5.08 -36.15
CA GLY A 5 -31.87 -5.55 -35.28
C GLY A 5 -30.92 -4.39 -34.95
N LEU A 6 -30.82 -4.06 -33.68
CA LEU A 6 -29.77 -3.19 -33.16
C LEU A 6 -28.42 -3.92 -33.30
N ALA A 7 -27.62 -3.53 -34.29
CA ALA A 7 -26.22 -3.94 -34.36
C ALA A 7 -25.49 -3.34 -33.15
N GLN A 8 -25.09 -4.16 -32.19
CA GLN A 8 -24.15 -3.82 -31.14
C GLN A 8 -22.79 -3.59 -31.79
N GLU A 9 -22.31 -2.35 -31.79
CA GLU A 9 -20.93 -2.08 -32.13
C GLU A 9 -20.00 -2.86 -31.17
N PRO A 10 -18.99 -3.58 -31.69
CA PRO A 10 -18.01 -4.21 -30.84
C PRO A 10 -17.22 -3.11 -30.12
N GLY A 11 -17.49 -2.94 -28.84
CA GLY A 11 -16.77 -2.04 -27.97
C GLY A 11 -15.26 -2.32 -28.08
N LYS A 12 -14.51 -1.34 -28.53
CA LYS A 12 -13.05 -1.35 -28.53
C LYS A 12 -12.57 -1.41 -27.09
N SER A 13 -12.44 -2.61 -26.55
CA SER A 13 -11.60 -2.86 -25.38
C SER A 13 -10.17 -2.56 -25.80
N LYS A 14 -9.77 -1.31 -25.66
CA LYS A 14 -8.37 -0.91 -25.65
C LYS A 14 -7.81 -1.22 -24.25
N ASP A 15 -7.75 -2.47 -23.91
CA ASP A 15 -6.86 -2.95 -22.87
C ASP A 15 -5.43 -2.87 -23.40
N SER A 16 -4.92 -1.64 -23.44
CA SER A 16 -3.49 -1.42 -23.55
C SER A 16 -2.87 -2.01 -22.29
N MET A 17 -2.27 -3.19 -22.39
CA MET A 17 -1.55 -3.85 -21.31
C MET A 17 -0.26 -3.10 -20.94
N THR A 18 0.03 -2.00 -21.62
CA THR A 18 1.18 -1.15 -21.33
C THR A 18 0.94 -0.36 -20.05
N PRO A 19 1.82 -0.48 -19.03
CA PRO A 19 1.71 0.35 -17.82
C PRO A 19 1.80 1.83 -18.18
N SER A 20 1.02 2.65 -17.52
CA SER A 20 1.17 4.11 -17.60
C SER A 20 2.29 4.58 -16.66
N ALA A 21 2.82 5.80 -16.89
CA ALA A 21 3.84 6.39 -16.03
C ALA A 21 3.52 6.36 -14.52
N PRO A 22 2.26 6.56 -14.06
CA PRO A 22 1.92 6.35 -12.65
C PRO A 22 2.10 4.91 -12.16
N HIS A 23 1.80 3.89 -12.98
CA HIS A 23 2.05 2.50 -12.60
C HIS A 23 3.55 2.23 -12.46
N GLU A 24 4.38 2.78 -13.38
CA GLU A 24 5.83 2.61 -13.32
C GLU A 24 6.44 3.14 -12.00
N ARG A 25 5.83 4.15 -11.39
CA ARG A 25 6.26 4.65 -10.08
C ARG A 25 6.17 3.60 -8.98
N LEU A 26 5.26 2.64 -9.07
CA LEU A 26 5.14 1.54 -8.09
C LEU A 26 6.38 0.64 -8.06
N THR A 27 7.24 0.68 -9.09
CA THR A 27 8.50 -0.08 -9.13
C THR A 27 9.42 0.22 -7.93
N VAL A 28 9.25 1.35 -7.28
CA VAL A 28 9.99 1.69 -6.04
C VAL A 28 9.79 0.64 -4.94
N PHE A 29 8.63 -0.02 -4.93
CA PHE A 29 8.29 -1.06 -3.94
C PHE A 29 8.71 -2.47 -4.38
N GLU A 30 9.01 -2.70 -5.66
CA GLU A 30 9.37 -4.02 -6.18
C GLU A 30 10.62 -4.57 -5.48
N GLY A 31 10.60 -5.84 -5.08
CA GLY A 31 11.73 -6.54 -4.49
C GLY A 31 11.43 -7.16 -3.13
N THR A 32 12.49 -7.54 -2.44
CA THR A 32 12.40 -8.10 -1.09
C THR A 32 12.99 -7.11 -0.09
N TRP A 33 12.28 -6.92 1.00
CA TRP A 33 12.53 -5.91 2.01
C TRP A 33 12.60 -6.54 3.39
N GLU A 34 13.45 -5.99 4.26
CA GLU A 34 13.55 -6.38 5.67
C GLU A 34 13.54 -5.12 6.56
N HIS A 35 12.92 -5.22 7.71
CA HIS A 35 13.02 -4.18 8.72
C HIS A 35 14.50 -3.96 9.11
N ALA A 36 14.99 -2.75 8.88
CA ALA A 36 16.35 -2.37 9.25
C ALA A 36 16.41 -1.83 10.68
N ASP A 37 15.58 -0.82 10.96
CA ASP A 37 15.50 -0.15 12.27
C ASP A 37 14.08 0.38 12.47
N SER A 38 13.61 0.36 13.71
CA SER A 38 12.42 1.10 14.13
C SER A 38 12.83 2.10 15.19
N ALA A 39 12.70 3.38 14.89
CA ALA A 39 12.68 4.40 15.93
C ALA A 39 11.31 4.35 16.60
N ILE A 40 11.21 3.63 17.72
CA ILE A 40 9.99 3.53 18.49
C ILE A 40 9.89 4.77 19.37
N PRO A 41 8.77 5.53 19.34
CA PRO A 41 8.52 6.54 20.34
C PRO A 41 8.65 5.93 21.74
N ALA A 42 9.20 6.66 22.69
CA ALA A 42 9.45 6.17 24.04
C ALA A 42 8.20 5.49 24.62
N GLY A 43 8.28 4.19 24.90
CA GLY A 43 7.17 3.35 25.38
C GLY A 43 6.46 2.47 24.38
N GLY A 44 6.82 2.52 23.07
CA GLY A 44 6.28 1.64 22.05
C GLY A 44 6.91 0.24 22.05
N ALA A 45 6.17 -0.78 21.61
CA ALA A 45 6.71 -2.13 21.41
C ALA A 45 7.58 -2.17 20.16
N ARG A 46 8.75 -2.80 20.26
CA ARG A 46 9.63 -3.01 19.09
C ARG A 46 8.87 -3.78 18.02
N GLN A 47 8.83 -3.24 16.80
CA GLN A 47 8.26 -3.95 15.66
C GLN A 47 8.98 -5.31 15.49
N PRO A 48 8.23 -6.42 15.33
CA PRO A 48 8.84 -7.70 15.06
C PRO A 48 9.58 -7.65 13.73
N ALA A 49 10.63 -8.43 13.61
CA ALA A 49 11.33 -8.59 12.35
C ALA A 49 10.32 -8.99 11.26
N ALA A 50 10.25 -8.19 10.23
CA ALA A 50 9.36 -8.43 9.11
C ALA A 50 10.17 -8.56 7.82
N ARG A 51 9.78 -9.50 6.99
CA ARG A 51 10.26 -9.63 5.62
C ARG A 51 9.07 -9.50 4.69
N GLU A 52 9.22 -8.65 3.70
CA GLU A 52 8.19 -8.38 2.72
C GLU A 52 8.75 -8.60 1.31
N THR A 53 7.97 -9.24 0.46
CA THR A 53 8.30 -9.40 -0.97
C THR A 53 7.18 -8.79 -1.79
N CYS A 54 7.54 -7.85 -2.66
CA CYS A 54 6.66 -7.17 -3.59
C CYS A 54 7.01 -7.55 -5.02
N GLU A 55 6.04 -8.01 -5.76
CA GLU A 55 6.18 -8.44 -7.16
C GLU A 55 4.99 -7.98 -7.99
N TRP A 56 5.22 -7.74 -9.27
CA TRP A 56 4.14 -7.44 -10.18
C TRP A 56 3.23 -8.65 -10.40
N LEU A 57 1.93 -8.41 -10.32
CA LEU A 57 0.97 -9.39 -10.81
C LEU A 57 1.14 -9.52 -12.32
N THR A 58 1.20 -10.76 -12.81
CA THR A 58 1.41 -11.05 -14.23
C THR A 58 0.36 -10.37 -15.11
N GLY A 59 0.74 -9.95 -16.32
CA GLY A 59 -0.19 -9.50 -17.34
C GLY A 59 -0.35 -7.98 -17.46
N GLY A 60 0.66 -7.17 -17.15
CA GLY A 60 0.61 -5.75 -17.51
C GLY A 60 1.13 -4.75 -16.49
N ARG A 61 1.74 -5.20 -15.41
CA ARG A 61 2.36 -4.32 -14.39
C ARG A 61 1.42 -3.21 -13.88
N ARG A 62 0.13 -3.56 -13.69
CA ARG A 62 -0.89 -2.64 -13.15
C ARG A 62 -1.12 -2.79 -11.67
N HIS A 63 -0.86 -4.00 -11.15
CA HIS A 63 -1.01 -4.34 -9.75
C HIS A 63 0.28 -4.95 -9.23
N MET A 64 0.73 -4.48 -8.09
CA MET A 64 1.84 -5.07 -7.36
C MET A 64 1.27 -5.79 -6.14
N ILE A 65 1.70 -7.02 -5.91
CA ILE A 65 1.34 -7.79 -4.72
C ILE A 65 2.53 -7.83 -3.80
N CYS A 66 2.32 -7.41 -2.56
CA CYS A 66 3.28 -7.53 -1.49
C CYS A 66 2.79 -8.56 -0.47
N ARG A 67 3.69 -9.45 -0.07
CA ARG A 67 3.45 -10.43 0.98
C ARG A 67 4.44 -10.22 2.09
N SER A 68 3.97 -9.97 3.30
CA SER A 68 4.84 -9.80 4.45
C SER A 68 4.62 -10.89 5.47
N ARG A 69 5.74 -11.34 6.05
CA ARG A 69 5.78 -12.28 7.16
C ARG A 69 6.38 -11.59 8.36
N HIS A 70 5.64 -11.57 9.45
CA HIS A 70 6.08 -11.04 10.73
C HIS A 70 6.35 -12.20 11.68
N GLN A 71 7.58 -12.26 12.18
CA GLN A 71 7.96 -13.23 13.19
C GLN A 71 7.69 -12.65 14.58
N LYS A 72 6.71 -13.21 15.29
CA LYS A 72 6.46 -12.86 16.68
C LYS A 72 7.39 -13.61 17.62
N PRO A 73 7.72 -13.03 18.79
CA PRO A 73 8.53 -13.72 19.81
C PRO A 73 7.97 -15.08 20.23
N GLU A 74 6.63 -15.22 20.19
CA GLU A 74 5.94 -16.47 20.56
C GLU A 74 5.90 -17.51 19.41
N GLY A 75 6.65 -17.31 18.34
CA GLY A 75 6.72 -18.25 17.21
C GLY A 75 5.52 -18.23 16.26
N VAL A 76 4.54 -17.38 16.47
CA VAL A 76 3.39 -17.24 15.57
C VAL A 76 3.74 -16.32 14.41
N ASN A 77 3.94 -16.89 13.23
CA ASN A 77 4.08 -16.12 12.01
C ASN A 77 2.73 -15.49 11.64
N ARG A 78 2.70 -14.15 11.50
CA ARG A 78 1.57 -13.46 10.88
C ARG A 78 1.95 -13.12 9.46
N GLU A 79 1.16 -13.61 8.53
CA GLU A 79 1.24 -13.19 7.14
C GLU A 79 0.22 -12.07 6.91
N ARG A 80 0.57 -11.10 6.11
CA ARG A 80 -0.37 -10.14 5.53
C ARG A 80 -0.05 -9.99 4.07
N MET A 81 -1.05 -9.68 3.30
CA MET A 81 -0.91 -9.36 1.89
C MET A 81 -1.45 -7.96 1.64
N HIS A 82 -0.82 -7.22 0.75
CA HIS A 82 -1.41 -6.01 0.23
C HIS A 82 -1.20 -5.89 -1.28
N ILE A 83 -2.14 -5.23 -1.91
CA ILE A 83 -2.15 -4.99 -3.35
C ILE A 83 -2.06 -3.48 -3.56
N LEU A 84 -1.05 -3.07 -4.32
CA LEU A 84 -0.87 -1.68 -4.73
C LEU A 84 -1.30 -1.54 -6.19
N SER A 85 -2.01 -0.49 -6.49
CA SER A 85 -2.44 -0.14 -7.84
C SER A 85 -2.57 1.36 -8.02
N TYR A 86 -2.73 1.78 -9.26
CA TYR A 86 -3.10 3.16 -9.61
C TYR A 86 -4.46 3.16 -10.29
N ARG A 87 -5.35 4.01 -9.82
CA ARG A 87 -6.68 4.22 -10.38
C ARG A 87 -6.67 5.53 -11.18
N ALA A 88 -6.85 5.38 -12.49
CA ALA A 88 -6.70 6.50 -13.43
C ALA A 88 -7.86 7.50 -13.35
N GLU A 89 -9.05 7.03 -12.97
CA GLU A 89 -10.29 7.83 -12.95
C GLU A 89 -10.18 9.04 -12.02
N ASP A 90 -9.47 8.90 -10.92
CA ASP A 90 -9.27 9.96 -9.93
C ASP A 90 -7.79 10.21 -9.58
N SER A 91 -6.89 9.65 -10.38
CA SER A 91 -5.44 9.81 -10.23
C SER A 91 -4.93 9.39 -8.84
N THR A 92 -5.50 8.33 -8.27
CA THR A 92 -5.23 7.89 -6.91
C THR A 92 -4.47 6.57 -6.90
N TYR A 93 -3.42 6.47 -6.08
CA TYR A 93 -2.85 5.19 -5.72
C TYR A 93 -3.73 4.53 -4.66
N VAL A 94 -3.95 3.24 -4.81
CA VAL A 94 -4.79 2.45 -3.92
C VAL A 94 -3.97 1.32 -3.33
N VAL A 95 -4.01 1.18 -2.01
CA VAL A 95 -3.42 0.03 -1.32
C VAL A 95 -4.50 -0.67 -0.50
N TYR A 96 -4.70 -1.94 -0.81
CA TYR A 96 -5.62 -2.81 -0.10
C TYR A 96 -4.84 -3.82 0.72
N PHE A 97 -4.98 -3.77 2.04
CA PHE A 97 -4.41 -4.74 2.97
C PHE A 97 -5.42 -5.81 3.33
N ALA A 98 -4.97 -7.06 3.27
CA ALA A 98 -5.71 -8.21 3.76
C ALA A 98 -4.94 -8.87 4.92
N PHE A 99 -5.64 -9.13 6.01
CA PHE A 99 -5.11 -9.76 7.20
C PHE A 99 -5.66 -11.18 7.37
N PRO A 100 -4.92 -12.10 8.02
CA PRO A 100 -5.34 -13.50 8.19
C PRO A 100 -6.67 -13.68 8.91
N GLY A 101 -7.07 -12.71 9.76
CA GLY A 101 -8.35 -12.74 10.47
C GLY A 101 -9.58 -12.37 9.64
N GLY A 102 -9.40 -12.07 8.34
CA GLY A 102 -10.48 -11.58 7.47
C GLY A 102 -10.65 -10.06 7.49
N ASP A 103 -9.92 -9.38 8.34
CA ASP A 103 -9.90 -7.92 8.39
C ASP A 103 -9.19 -7.33 7.16
N ASN A 104 -9.57 -6.11 6.80
CA ASN A 104 -8.93 -5.39 5.71
C ASN A 104 -8.83 -3.90 6.01
N LEU A 105 -7.86 -3.24 5.37
CA LEU A 105 -7.70 -1.79 5.38
C LEU A 105 -7.48 -1.30 3.96
N LEU A 106 -7.99 -0.11 3.68
CA LEU A 106 -7.84 0.56 2.40
C LEU A 106 -7.12 1.89 2.60
N TYR A 107 -6.17 2.18 1.73
CA TYR A 107 -5.50 3.47 1.67
C TYR A 107 -5.70 4.08 0.30
N HIS A 108 -5.89 5.39 0.29
CA HIS A 108 -5.83 6.21 -0.91
C HIS A 108 -4.60 7.09 -0.84
N GLY A 109 -3.83 7.13 -1.91
CA GLY A 109 -2.53 7.77 -1.90
C GLY A 109 -2.26 8.69 -3.08
N ARG A 110 -1.30 9.57 -2.86
CA ARG A 110 -0.72 10.46 -3.86
C ARG A 110 0.79 10.53 -3.68
N VAL A 111 1.46 11.03 -4.70
CA VAL A 111 2.91 11.25 -4.66
C VAL A 111 3.18 12.74 -4.75
N GLU A 112 3.95 13.26 -3.80
CA GLU A 112 4.41 14.65 -3.73
C GLU A 112 5.95 14.66 -3.77
N GLY A 113 6.52 15.00 -4.93
CA GLY A 113 7.95 14.81 -5.17
C GLY A 113 8.32 13.32 -5.19
N ASP A 114 9.12 12.89 -4.24
CA ASP A 114 9.51 11.50 -3.98
C ASP A 114 8.72 10.84 -2.84
N ARG A 115 7.86 11.60 -2.15
CA ARG A 115 7.09 11.12 -0.99
C ARG A 115 5.75 10.55 -1.41
N TRP A 116 5.45 9.37 -0.93
CA TRP A 116 4.16 8.72 -1.02
C TRP A 116 3.36 9.05 0.22
N ILE A 117 2.20 9.65 0.08
CA ILE A 117 1.31 9.98 1.19
C ILE A 117 0.06 9.12 1.03
N MET A 118 -0.12 8.17 1.94
CA MET A 118 -1.15 7.14 1.91
C MET A 118 -2.13 7.39 3.05
N ASP A 119 -3.28 7.94 2.75
CA ASP A 119 -4.33 8.23 3.73
C ASP A 119 -5.21 6.99 3.94
N MET A 120 -5.24 6.46 5.17
CA MET A 120 -6.09 5.32 5.52
C MET A 120 -7.56 5.72 5.46
N GLN A 121 -8.34 4.91 4.75
CA GLN A 121 -9.77 5.15 4.60
C GLN A 121 -10.53 4.72 5.87
N PRO A 122 -11.70 5.30 6.16
CA PRO A 122 -12.51 4.90 7.29
C PRO A 122 -12.78 3.40 7.30
N SER A 123 -12.61 2.79 8.46
CA SER A 123 -12.81 1.34 8.66
C SER A 123 -13.46 1.09 10.02
N PRO A 124 -14.31 0.07 10.15
CA PRO A 124 -14.84 -0.37 11.44
C PRO A 124 -13.77 -0.78 12.45
N LEU A 125 -12.57 -1.12 11.97
CA LEU A 125 -11.44 -1.52 12.80
C LEU A 125 -10.75 -0.33 13.49
N LEU A 126 -11.08 0.88 13.07
CA LEU A 126 -10.41 2.09 13.54
C LEU A 126 -11.31 2.90 14.49
N PRO A 127 -10.72 3.55 15.50
CA PRO A 127 -11.46 4.50 16.32
C PRO A 127 -12.02 5.64 15.45
N LYS A 128 -13.31 5.92 15.56
CA LYS A 128 -14.04 6.92 14.74
C LYS A 128 -13.45 8.33 14.85
N ASN A 129 -12.79 8.65 15.95
CA ASN A 129 -12.19 9.94 16.22
C ASN A 129 -10.72 10.03 15.78
N LYS A 130 -10.19 9.00 15.13
CA LYS A 130 -8.80 8.99 14.64
C LYS A 130 -8.74 8.89 13.12
N ARG A 131 -7.76 9.55 12.56
CA ARG A 131 -7.33 9.39 11.16
C ARG A 131 -5.87 8.98 11.15
N PHE A 132 -5.50 8.14 10.22
CA PHE A 132 -4.16 7.62 10.04
C PHE A 132 -3.68 7.90 8.64
N ARG A 133 -2.40 8.17 8.50
CA ARG A 133 -1.72 8.19 7.21
C ARG A 133 -0.32 7.63 7.35
N GLU A 134 0.17 7.08 6.27
CA GLU A 134 1.54 6.62 6.14
C GLU A 134 2.27 7.48 5.11
N ILE A 135 3.46 7.94 5.44
CA ILE A 135 4.34 8.68 4.56
C ILE A 135 5.53 7.78 4.24
N ILE A 136 5.68 7.41 2.96
CA ILE A 136 6.77 6.54 2.53
C ILE A 136 7.73 7.38 1.69
N THR A 137 9.01 7.35 2.05
CA THR A 137 10.05 8.09 1.36
C THR A 137 11.16 7.13 0.93
N PRO A 138 11.48 7.03 -0.37
CA PRO A 138 12.67 6.32 -0.83
C PRO A 138 13.93 6.92 -0.20
N THR A 139 14.88 6.06 0.12
CA THR A 139 16.19 6.43 0.64
C THR A 139 17.27 5.73 -0.18
N GLU A 140 18.52 6.09 -0.01
CA GLU A 140 19.64 5.47 -0.73
C GLU A 140 19.65 3.92 -0.62
N ASN A 141 19.30 3.39 0.55
CA ASN A 141 19.39 1.96 0.85
C ASN A 141 18.02 1.29 1.13
N GLY A 142 16.90 1.97 0.84
CA GLY A 142 15.61 1.39 1.13
C GLY A 142 14.44 2.36 1.12
N LEU A 143 13.51 2.13 2.03
CA LEU A 143 12.31 2.93 2.22
C LEU A 143 12.20 3.33 3.69
N ARG A 144 11.84 4.58 3.96
CA ARG A 144 11.43 5.05 5.29
C ARG A 144 9.93 5.18 5.32
N PHE A 145 9.32 4.66 6.37
CA PHE A 145 7.90 4.71 6.66
C PHE A 145 7.67 5.53 7.92
N VAL A 146 6.78 6.51 7.83
CA VAL A 146 6.35 7.32 8.97
C VAL A 146 4.83 7.23 9.04
N GLU A 147 4.34 6.56 10.07
CA GLU A 147 2.91 6.57 10.36
C GLU A 147 2.56 7.76 11.24
N GLU A 148 1.51 8.46 10.88
CA GLU A 148 0.99 9.59 11.64
C GLU A 148 -0.48 9.39 11.98
N VAL A 149 -0.86 9.85 13.16
CA VAL A 149 -2.23 9.83 13.65
C VAL A 149 -2.71 11.25 13.99
N SER A 150 -3.93 11.55 13.59
CA SER A 150 -4.66 12.76 13.99
C SER A 150 -5.89 12.34 14.80
N THR A 151 -6.05 12.92 15.99
CA THR A 151 -7.17 12.64 16.90
C THR A 151 -8.11 13.84 16.93
N ASN A 152 -9.42 13.62 16.81
CA ASN A 152 -10.46 14.65 16.81
C ASN A 152 -10.20 15.79 15.79
N GLY A 153 -9.58 15.50 14.66
CA GLY A 153 -9.23 16.50 13.65
C GLY A 153 -8.06 17.43 14.04
N GLY A 154 -7.39 17.13 15.15
CA GLY A 154 -6.21 17.87 15.59
C GLY A 154 -4.97 17.64 14.72
N PRO A 155 -3.81 18.17 15.11
CA PRO A 155 -2.58 18.04 14.34
C PRO A 155 -2.13 16.58 14.22
N TRP A 156 -1.44 16.28 13.12
CA TRP A 156 -0.80 15.01 12.90
C TRP A 156 0.38 14.82 13.87
N ARG A 157 0.47 13.62 14.44
CA ARG A 157 1.57 13.21 15.33
C ARG A 157 2.12 11.89 14.85
N VAL A 158 3.44 11.76 14.83
CA VAL A 158 4.12 10.52 14.48
C VAL A 158 3.77 9.45 15.52
N SER A 159 3.24 8.33 15.06
CA SER A 159 2.97 7.14 15.88
C SER A 159 4.05 6.08 15.67
N GLU A 160 4.56 5.93 14.45
CA GLU A 160 5.63 5.01 14.11
C GLU A 160 6.60 5.64 13.10
N ASP A 161 7.89 5.28 13.19
CA ASP A 161 8.95 5.65 12.24
C ASP A 161 9.89 4.46 12.12
N TYR A 162 9.91 3.84 10.93
CA TYR A 162 10.75 2.68 10.69
C TYR A 162 11.33 2.70 9.29
N ARG A 163 12.33 1.87 9.07
CA ARG A 163 12.98 1.70 7.78
C ARG A 163 12.94 0.27 7.33
N MET A 164 12.82 0.10 6.04
CA MET A 164 13.00 -1.17 5.37
C MET A 164 14.18 -1.06 4.40
N ARG A 165 15.10 -2.00 4.49
CA ARG A 165 16.21 -2.12 3.53
C ARG A 165 15.86 -3.15 2.47
N ARG A 166 16.34 -2.91 1.26
CA ARG A 166 16.23 -3.90 0.20
C ARG A 166 17.20 -5.05 0.47
N VAL A 167 16.73 -6.28 0.30
CA VAL A 167 17.52 -7.50 0.36
C VAL A 167 17.80 -7.94 -1.07
N LYS A 168 19.04 -8.32 -1.37
CA LYS A 168 19.41 -8.80 -2.71
C LYS A 168 18.67 -10.06 -3.10
#